data_2b541f209d6d59dce4e0c51e6a9440b6
#
_entry.id   2b541f209d6d59dce4e0c51e6a9440b6
#
_cell.length_a   1.000
_cell.length_b   1.000
_cell.length_c   1.000
_cell.angle_alpha   90.00
_cell.angle_beta   90.00
_cell.angle_gamma   90.00
#
_symmetry.space_group_name_H-M   'P 1'
#
loop_
_entity.id
_entity.type
_entity.pdbx_description
1 polymer ?
#
loop_
_entity_poly.entity_id
_entity_poly.type
_entity_poly.pdbx_seq_one_letter_code
_entity_poly.pdbx_strand_id
1 'polypeptide(L)'
;MSAIAGWVDFSHGTSTPDTADGQDVVRAMTTALAGRGPDGEGLWSSAHAALGHRRTARDPHQQPLTAPGDTGPLAVLSFAGHLTNARALRDRLTAAGHRAVTGGEAEAVLQAYLAWGEDFVTRIEGTYALALWDPRREELLLVRDRMGVKPLFWAATPDGVLFGSEPKAVLAHPGFRPVLDADGLRDILSVARVPGHAVFRGLREVLPGAVLRVGRSGATERRYWQLRVAGHPDDLGTTVDTVRALLEDAVAPHLDGGEPPCSLLSGGLDSSSLTALAAALARRRGSGPIRSLAVNDQEPGADGAAAQGNEDHLYARLMAEHAGTEHGEISLAGLDLLDPALRASVLAAYDIPINKGDQYASLRLLFGEARGHAAVALSGECGDDVFGGYNWNRLPEWIACPTFPWVAENRPRFLGTDVLFDAGLLGKLDLAGHERDCHRDAVAEIAAAEVVADPVEARYREVTYLAHTRHTRVLFDRLDRLGSAAGLDIRVPFADPRLVEYTFNVPWEMKAFDGREKSLLRAAMKDLLPEPVAMRIKTPYPNLRDAGYDRVLRERLAGVALDPDSPVAPLLAPGIRAAVARDGADALVTGVGRAALETALQTDAWLRAYRVELAL
;
A
#
# COMPACT_ATOMS: atom_id res chain seq x y z
N MET A 1 12.02 -6.60 5.75
CA MET A 1 10.60 -6.94 5.54
C MET A 1 10.33 -8.30 6.15
N SER A 2 9.07 -8.54 6.44
CA SER A 2 8.58 -9.80 6.97
C SER A 2 7.11 -9.98 6.59
N ALA A 3 6.58 -11.16 6.79
CA ALA A 3 5.17 -11.45 6.57
C ALA A 3 4.67 -12.44 7.63
N ILE A 4 3.38 -12.37 7.90
CA ILE A 4 2.71 -13.22 8.87
C ILE A 4 1.58 -13.98 8.18
N ALA A 5 1.34 -15.19 8.64
CA ALA A 5 0.18 -16.00 8.28
C ALA A 5 -0.26 -16.83 9.48
N GLY A 6 -1.47 -17.29 9.47
CA GLY A 6 -1.91 -18.19 10.52
C GLY A 6 -3.37 -18.57 10.43
N TRP A 7 -3.72 -19.45 11.34
CA TRP A 7 -5.00 -20.07 11.43
C TRP A 7 -5.38 -20.29 12.90
N VAL A 8 -6.59 -19.92 13.27
CA VAL A 8 -7.18 -20.23 14.57
C VAL A 8 -8.46 -21.04 14.34
N ASP A 9 -8.58 -22.13 15.08
CA ASP A 9 -9.72 -23.03 15.04
C ASP A 9 -10.10 -23.47 16.45
N PHE A 10 -11.33 -23.17 16.84
CA PHE A 10 -11.89 -23.53 18.15
C PHE A 10 -12.70 -24.84 18.10
N SER A 11 -12.79 -25.51 16.93
CA SER A 11 -13.40 -26.82 16.82
C SER A 11 -12.58 -27.88 17.59
N HIS A 12 -13.22 -29.00 17.86
CA HIS A 12 -12.57 -30.20 18.40
C HIS A 12 -12.42 -31.28 17.32
N GLY A 13 -12.20 -30.85 16.06
CA GLY A 13 -12.09 -31.74 14.90
C GLY A 13 -10.79 -32.53 14.85
N THR A 14 -10.67 -33.41 13.86
CA THR A 14 -9.50 -34.25 13.61
C THR A 14 -8.33 -33.51 12.97
N SER A 15 -8.57 -32.34 12.39
CA SER A 15 -7.56 -31.49 11.75
C SER A 15 -7.48 -30.15 12.49
N THR A 16 -6.80 -30.15 13.63
CA THR A 16 -6.53 -28.96 14.44
C THR A 16 -5.13 -28.40 14.11
N PRO A 17 -4.84 -27.13 14.44
CA PRO A 17 -3.55 -26.49 14.12
C PRO A 17 -2.29 -27.22 14.61
N ASP A 18 -2.37 -28.03 15.65
CA ASP A 18 -1.24 -28.80 16.23
C ASP A 18 -1.06 -30.19 15.63
N THR A 19 -1.98 -30.68 14.79
CA THR A 19 -1.80 -31.95 14.07
C THR A 19 -0.75 -31.80 12.96
N ALA A 20 -0.21 -32.92 12.47
CA ALA A 20 0.73 -32.90 11.35
C ALA A 20 0.12 -32.21 10.13
N ASP A 21 -1.13 -32.55 9.79
CA ASP A 21 -1.86 -31.89 8.68
C ASP A 21 -2.06 -30.39 8.91
N GLY A 22 -2.37 -29.96 10.14
CA GLY A 22 -2.52 -28.55 10.49
C GLY A 22 -1.20 -27.76 10.41
N GLN A 23 -0.08 -28.38 10.80
CA GLN A 23 1.25 -27.79 10.65
C GLN A 23 1.64 -27.66 9.16
N ASP A 24 1.30 -28.62 8.33
CA ASP A 24 1.53 -28.54 6.89
C ASP A 24 0.67 -27.45 6.22
N VAL A 25 -0.56 -27.23 6.70
CA VAL A 25 -1.42 -26.14 6.23
C VAL A 25 -0.80 -24.78 6.57
N VAL A 26 -0.41 -24.52 7.82
CA VAL A 26 0.20 -23.22 8.18
C VAL A 26 1.56 -23.02 7.49
N ARG A 27 2.30 -24.11 7.23
CA ARG A 27 3.51 -24.08 6.42
C ARG A 27 3.20 -23.66 4.97
N ALA A 28 2.17 -24.22 4.36
CA ALA A 28 1.75 -23.83 3.01
C ALA A 28 1.34 -22.35 2.95
N MET A 29 0.55 -21.86 3.92
CA MET A 29 0.17 -20.46 4.06
C MET A 29 1.40 -19.55 4.19
N THR A 30 2.39 -19.95 5.00
CA THR A 30 3.62 -19.20 5.23
C THR A 30 4.52 -19.22 4.00
N THR A 31 4.63 -20.37 3.32
CA THR A 31 5.43 -20.53 2.10
C THR A 31 4.89 -19.68 0.95
N ALA A 32 3.57 -19.48 0.85
CA ALA A 32 2.97 -18.58 -0.13
C ALA A 32 3.49 -17.14 -0.02
N LEU A 33 4.00 -16.75 1.16
CA LEU A 33 4.58 -15.43 1.44
C LEU A 33 6.11 -15.35 1.26
N ALA A 34 6.74 -16.37 0.66
CA ALA A 34 8.21 -16.45 0.54
C ALA A 34 8.83 -15.22 -0.16
N GLY A 35 8.12 -14.60 -1.09
CA GLY A 35 8.57 -13.36 -1.76
C GLY A 35 8.78 -12.18 -0.80
N ARG A 36 8.03 -12.11 0.31
CA ARG A 36 8.16 -11.05 1.32
C ARG A 36 9.29 -11.28 2.31
N GLY A 37 9.66 -12.53 2.54
CA GLY A 37 10.70 -12.91 3.50
C GLY A 37 11.42 -14.17 3.03
N PRO A 38 12.35 -14.04 2.05
CA PRO A 38 13.01 -15.19 1.45
C PRO A 38 14.02 -15.88 2.38
N ASP A 39 14.51 -15.19 3.42
CA ASP A 39 15.70 -15.59 4.15
C ASP A 39 15.42 -16.46 5.38
N GLY A 40 14.15 -16.71 5.70
CA GLY A 40 13.80 -17.60 6.79
C GLY A 40 12.31 -17.75 7.03
N GLU A 41 11.98 -18.89 7.64
CA GLU A 41 10.65 -19.27 8.05
C GLU A 41 10.64 -19.64 9.52
N GLY A 42 9.56 -19.33 10.23
CA GLY A 42 9.28 -19.83 11.54
C GLY A 42 7.82 -20.17 11.71
N LEU A 43 7.55 -21.25 12.42
CA LEU A 43 6.21 -21.76 12.69
C LEU A 43 6.05 -22.02 14.17
N TRP A 44 4.86 -21.78 14.67
CA TRP A 44 4.42 -22.16 16.01
C TRP A 44 2.99 -22.67 15.94
N SER A 45 2.65 -23.71 16.73
CA SER A 45 1.30 -24.25 16.78
C SER A 45 0.92 -24.72 18.19
N SER A 46 -0.37 -24.73 18.43
CA SER A 46 -1.06 -25.28 19.61
C SER A 46 -2.38 -25.89 19.18
N ALA A 47 -3.15 -26.43 20.11
CA ALA A 47 -4.45 -27.06 19.81
C ALA A 47 -5.43 -26.15 19.05
N HIS A 48 -5.36 -24.83 19.26
CA HIS A 48 -6.33 -23.88 18.68
C HIS A 48 -5.73 -22.82 17.78
N ALA A 49 -4.40 -22.69 17.71
CA ALA A 49 -3.78 -21.64 16.91
C ALA A 49 -2.48 -22.11 16.27
N ALA A 50 -2.26 -21.72 15.03
CA ALA A 50 -0.97 -21.84 14.36
C ALA A 50 -0.58 -20.49 13.75
N LEU A 51 0.64 -20.06 14.02
CA LEU A 51 1.22 -18.82 13.52
C LEU A 51 2.46 -19.12 12.70
N GLY A 52 2.58 -18.47 11.56
CA GLY A 52 3.73 -18.50 10.68
C GLY A 52 4.33 -17.13 10.49
N HIS A 53 5.62 -17.11 10.23
CA HIS A 53 6.39 -15.90 9.97
C HIS A 53 7.40 -16.12 8.85
N ARG A 54 7.50 -15.16 7.94
CA ARG A 54 8.58 -15.07 6.94
C ARG A 54 9.45 -13.86 7.25
N ARG A 55 10.76 -14.00 7.16
CA ARG A 55 11.70 -12.92 7.47
C ARG A 55 12.72 -12.70 6.37
N THR A 56 13.28 -11.50 6.35
CA THR A 56 14.52 -11.19 5.63
C THR A 56 15.71 -11.32 6.61
N ALA A 57 16.92 -11.47 6.10
CA ALA A 57 18.15 -11.55 6.87
C ALA A 57 18.37 -10.35 7.81
N ARG A 58 17.67 -9.25 7.55
CA ARG A 58 17.72 -8.03 8.39
C ARG A 58 17.00 -8.16 9.73
N ASP A 59 16.05 -9.10 9.85
CA ASP A 59 15.46 -9.49 11.14
C ASP A 59 16.21 -10.72 11.66
N PRO A 60 17.17 -10.55 12.59
CA PRO A 60 17.97 -11.67 13.11
C PRO A 60 17.17 -12.57 14.05
N HIS A 61 16.00 -12.10 14.51
CA HIS A 61 15.21 -12.80 15.50
C HIS A 61 14.23 -13.76 14.85
N GLN A 62 14.26 -15.00 15.31
CA GLN A 62 13.28 -15.98 14.85
C GLN A 62 11.92 -15.66 15.45
N GLN A 63 10.91 -15.65 14.60
CA GLN A 63 9.51 -15.50 14.97
C GLN A 63 8.72 -16.70 14.44
N PRO A 64 7.56 -17.05 15.02
CA PRO A 64 6.83 -16.36 16.10
C PRO A 64 7.59 -16.35 17.43
N LEU A 65 7.50 -15.23 18.17
CA LEU A 65 8.07 -15.10 19.51
C LEU A 65 7.10 -15.60 20.57
N THR A 66 7.63 -16.33 21.54
CA THR A 66 6.84 -16.88 22.64
C THR A 66 7.26 -16.25 23.97
N ALA A 67 6.33 -15.68 24.70
CA ALA A 67 6.56 -15.26 26.08
C ALA A 67 6.34 -16.47 27.00
N PRO A 68 7.37 -16.94 27.74
CA PRO A 68 7.23 -18.11 28.61
C PRO A 68 6.40 -17.80 29.85
N GLY A 69 5.68 -18.80 30.36
CA GLY A 69 4.97 -18.80 31.63
C GLY A 69 5.11 -20.16 32.32
N ASP A 70 4.66 -20.28 33.57
CA ASP A 70 4.87 -21.50 34.40
C ASP A 70 4.14 -22.74 33.87
N THR A 71 3.00 -22.55 33.21
CA THR A 71 2.17 -23.67 32.70
C THR A 71 2.03 -23.69 31.18
N GLY A 72 2.82 -22.88 30.47
CA GLY A 72 2.78 -22.72 29.01
C GLY A 72 2.99 -21.27 28.61
N PRO A 73 2.92 -20.96 27.33
CA PRO A 73 3.14 -19.60 26.86
C PRO A 73 2.08 -18.61 27.38
N LEU A 74 2.53 -17.42 27.80
CA LEU A 74 1.64 -16.31 28.16
C LEU A 74 1.05 -15.65 26.91
N ALA A 75 1.86 -15.50 25.88
CA ALA A 75 1.44 -14.96 24.58
C ALA A 75 2.45 -15.40 23.50
N VAL A 76 1.97 -15.43 22.25
CA VAL A 76 2.77 -15.72 21.06
C VAL A 76 2.54 -14.64 20.02
N LEU A 77 3.61 -14.10 19.46
CA LEU A 77 3.56 -12.96 18.55
C LEU A 77 4.24 -13.29 17.22
N SER A 78 3.53 -13.03 16.11
CA SER A 78 4.10 -12.80 14.78
C SER A 78 3.97 -11.31 14.43
N PHE A 79 5.08 -10.65 14.11
CA PHE A 79 5.16 -9.23 13.84
C PHE A 79 5.84 -8.98 12.49
N ALA A 80 5.20 -8.21 11.62
CA ALA A 80 5.75 -7.78 10.34
C ALA A 80 5.72 -6.25 10.28
N GLY A 81 6.88 -5.60 10.23
CA GLY A 81 6.93 -4.15 10.17
C GLY A 81 8.18 -3.55 10.78
N HIS A 82 8.04 -2.27 11.14
CA HIS A 82 9.08 -1.45 11.74
C HIS A 82 8.44 -0.44 12.70
N LEU A 83 9.06 -0.29 13.89
CA LEU A 83 8.66 0.70 14.89
C LEU A 83 9.53 1.96 14.79
N THR A 84 8.89 3.13 14.68
CA THR A 84 9.59 4.43 14.72
C THR A 84 9.92 4.86 16.14
N ASN A 85 9.19 4.35 17.14
CA ASN A 85 9.42 4.66 18.56
C ASN A 85 10.06 3.53 19.37
N ALA A 86 10.73 2.56 18.74
CA ALA A 86 11.25 1.36 19.39
C ALA A 86 12.13 1.66 20.62
N ARG A 87 12.96 2.71 20.57
CA ARG A 87 13.82 3.11 21.70
C ARG A 87 12.97 3.63 22.87
N ALA A 88 12.09 4.60 22.62
CA ALA A 88 11.24 5.19 23.65
C ALA A 88 10.29 4.14 24.26
N LEU A 89 9.82 3.18 23.47
CA LEU A 89 9.02 2.06 23.96
C LEU A 89 9.81 1.19 24.95
N ARG A 90 11.05 0.83 24.61
CA ARG A 90 11.92 0.05 25.53
C ARG A 90 12.22 0.78 26.82
N ASP A 91 12.45 2.10 26.78
CA ASP A 91 12.68 2.90 27.98
C ASP A 91 11.44 2.89 28.90
N ARG A 92 10.23 3.03 28.33
CA ARG A 92 8.96 2.94 29.07
C ARG A 92 8.73 1.53 29.65
N LEU A 93 9.04 0.48 28.91
CA LEU A 93 8.95 -0.90 29.36
C LEU A 93 9.89 -1.16 30.53
N THR A 94 11.12 -0.69 30.45
CA THR A 94 12.10 -0.80 31.52
C THR A 94 11.62 -0.09 32.78
N ALA A 95 11.05 1.12 32.65
CA ALA A 95 10.47 1.86 33.77
C ALA A 95 9.25 1.13 34.38
N ALA A 96 8.53 0.34 33.60
CA ALA A 96 7.40 -0.49 34.07
C ALA A 96 7.84 -1.87 34.61
N GLY A 97 9.14 -2.15 34.69
CA GLY A 97 9.67 -3.43 35.19
C GLY A 97 9.75 -4.55 34.14
N HIS A 98 9.50 -4.24 32.87
CA HIS A 98 9.59 -5.16 31.75
C HIS A 98 10.89 -4.95 30.98
N ARG A 99 11.62 -6.01 30.64
CA ARG A 99 12.88 -5.94 29.90
C ARG A 99 12.75 -6.67 28.56
N ALA A 100 13.10 -5.98 27.48
CA ALA A 100 13.41 -6.62 26.21
C ALA A 100 14.88 -7.08 26.24
N VAL A 101 15.12 -8.37 26.15
CA VAL A 101 16.46 -8.99 26.31
C VAL A 101 17.25 -8.93 25.00
N THR A 102 16.58 -9.18 23.87
CA THR A 102 17.24 -9.24 22.55
C THR A 102 17.39 -7.87 21.88
N GLY A 103 16.67 -6.86 22.36
CA GLY A 103 16.62 -5.55 21.76
C GLY A 103 15.80 -5.48 20.45
N GLY A 104 15.16 -6.57 20.03
CA GLY A 104 14.31 -6.65 18.84
C GLY A 104 13.00 -5.88 18.99
N GLU A 105 12.45 -5.37 17.87
CA GLU A 105 11.17 -4.64 17.85
C GLU A 105 10.00 -5.57 18.21
N ALA A 106 9.97 -6.77 17.65
CA ALA A 106 8.93 -7.77 17.95
C ALA A 106 8.91 -8.15 19.45
N GLU A 107 10.07 -8.27 20.08
CA GLU A 107 10.14 -8.50 21.52
C GLU A 107 9.58 -7.31 22.32
N ALA A 108 9.93 -6.08 21.93
CA ALA A 108 9.37 -4.89 22.57
C ALA A 108 7.84 -4.84 22.47
N VAL A 109 7.27 -5.23 21.32
CA VAL A 109 5.81 -5.34 21.14
C VAL A 109 5.22 -6.42 22.04
N LEU A 110 5.83 -7.61 22.14
CA LEU A 110 5.38 -8.69 23.01
C LEU A 110 5.40 -8.27 24.49
N GLN A 111 6.49 -7.61 24.92
CA GLN A 111 6.60 -7.08 26.28
C GLN A 111 5.58 -5.95 26.53
N ALA A 112 5.28 -5.13 25.54
CA ALA A 112 4.25 -4.09 25.64
C ALA A 112 2.85 -4.67 25.88
N TYR A 113 2.52 -5.79 25.21
CA TYR A 113 1.28 -6.51 25.47
C TYR A 113 1.23 -7.08 26.91
N LEU A 114 2.32 -7.68 27.37
CA LEU A 114 2.39 -8.22 28.73
C LEU A 114 2.25 -7.13 29.80
N ALA A 115 2.80 -5.93 29.53
CA ALA A 115 2.77 -4.80 30.45
C ALA A 115 1.41 -4.10 30.50
N TRP A 116 0.76 -3.94 29.35
CA TRP A 116 -0.40 -3.04 29.21
C TRP A 116 -1.66 -3.69 28.60
N GLY A 117 -1.63 -5.00 28.36
CA GLY A 117 -2.74 -5.67 27.69
C GLY A 117 -2.98 -5.06 26.31
N GLU A 118 -4.24 -5.00 25.87
CA GLU A 118 -4.61 -4.43 24.56
C GLU A 118 -4.25 -2.94 24.38
N ASP A 119 -4.06 -2.18 25.45
CA ASP A 119 -3.68 -0.77 25.34
C ASP A 119 -2.29 -0.57 24.75
N PHE A 120 -1.50 -1.65 24.58
CA PHE A 120 -0.21 -1.60 23.92
C PHE A 120 -0.27 -1.00 22.51
N VAL A 121 -1.39 -1.20 21.77
CA VAL A 121 -1.56 -0.70 20.41
C VAL A 121 -1.53 0.82 20.31
N THR A 122 -1.89 1.52 21.38
CA THR A 122 -1.83 2.99 21.44
C THR A 122 -0.42 3.52 21.71
N ARG A 123 0.50 2.64 22.15
CA ARG A 123 1.87 2.98 22.61
C ARG A 123 2.95 2.61 21.61
N ILE A 124 2.65 1.77 20.64
CA ILE A 124 3.55 1.43 19.54
C ILE A 124 3.30 2.37 18.36
N GLU A 125 4.37 2.85 17.72
CA GLU A 125 4.33 3.75 16.58
C GLU A 125 5.21 3.19 15.45
N GLY A 126 4.77 3.36 14.21
CA GLY A 126 5.45 2.85 13.03
C GLY A 126 4.50 2.24 12.02
N THR A 127 5.04 1.43 11.11
CA THR A 127 4.29 0.72 10.07
C THR A 127 4.39 -0.77 10.33
N TYR A 128 3.26 -1.41 10.65
CA TYR A 128 3.25 -2.82 11.08
C TYR A 128 1.91 -3.51 10.84
N ALA A 129 2.00 -4.83 10.72
CA ALA A 129 0.89 -5.75 10.91
C ALA A 129 1.35 -6.85 11.88
N LEU A 130 0.50 -7.27 12.79
CA LEU A 130 0.85 -8.32 13.75
C LEU A 130 -0.32 -9.24 14.06
N ALA A 131 0.03 -10.46 14.47
CA ALA A 131 -0.87 -11.44 15.04
C ALA A 131 -0.34 -11.84 16.42
N LEU A 132 -1.17 -11.68 17.45
CA LEU A 132 -0.84 -12.04 18.82
C LEU A 132 -1.90 -13.00 19.34
N TRP A 133 -1.46 -14.21 19.71
CA TRP A 133 -2.27 -15.23 20.35
C TRP A 133 -2.02 -15.24 21.87
N ASP A 134 -3.08 -15.08 22.65
CA ASP A 134 -3.06 -15.28 24.12
C ASP A 134 -3.77 -16.60 24.48
N PRO A 135 -3.02 -17.66 24.76
CA PRO A 135 -3.60 -18.97 25.03
C PRO A 135 -4.39 -19.03 26.35
N ARG A 136 -4.16 -18.09 27.30
CA ARG A 136 -4.87 -18.03 28.58
C ARG A 136 -6.30 -17.53 28.38
N ARG A 137 -6.52 -16.73 27.34
CA ARG A 137 -7.82 -16.16 26.97
C ARG A 137 -8.46 -16.89 25.80
N GLU A 138 -7.69 -17.70 25.10
CA GLU A 138 -8.04 -18.27 23.80
C GLU A 138 -8.46 -17.17 22.82
N GLU A 139 -7.67 -16.10 22.74
CA GLU A 139 -7.94 -14.94 21.90
C GLU A 139 -6.78 -14.64 20.96
N LEU A 140 -7.12 -14.37 19.71
CA LEU A 140 -6.22 -13.80 18.70
C LEU A 140 -6.50 -12.30 18.55
N LEU A 141 -5.44 -11.50 18.58
CA LEU A 141 -5.47 -10.10 18.17
C LEU A 141 -4.74 -9.95 16.84
N LEU A 142 -5.44 -9.48 15.81
CA LEU A 142 -4.86 -9.02 14.57
C LEU A 142 -4.85 -7.48 14.59
N VAL A 143 -3.66 -6.89 14.48
CA VAL A 143 -3.51 -5.42 14.60
C VAL A 143 -2.83 -4.88 13.36
N ARG A 144 -3.40 -3.80 12.81
CA ARG A 144 -2.84 -3.06 11.66
C ARG A 144 -2.45 -1.65 12.07
N ASP A 145 -1.34 -1.15 11.55
CA ASP A 145 -0.84 0.20 11.85
C ASP A 145 -1.86 1.30 11.52
N ARG A 146 -1.65 2.50 12.09
CA ARG A 146 -2.60 3.63 12.02
C ARG A 146 -2.96 4.02 10.59
N MET A 147 -1.98 4.08 9.69
CA MET A 147 -2.19 4.47 8.30
C MET A 147 -2.51 3.27 7.40
N GLY A 148 -2.36 2.02 7.90
CA GLY A 148 -2.57 0.79 7.15
C GLY A 148 -1.52 0.56 6.07
N VAL A 149 -0.28 0.99 6.30
CA VAL A 149 0.83 0.82 5.36
C VAL A 149 1.15 -0.66 5.15
N LYS A 150 1.17 -1.46 6.24
CA LYS A 150 1.34 -2.90 6.11
C LYS A 150 0.00 -3.59 5.91
N PRO A 151 -0.12 -4.48 4.91
CA PRO A 151 -1.38 -5.18 4.63
C PRO A 151 -1.63 -6.31 5.65
N LEU A 152 -2.90 -6.56 5.96
CA LEU A 152 -3.34 -7.67 6.80
C LEU A 152 -4.74 -8.11 6.39
N PHE A 153 -4.87 -9.36 5.93
CA PHE A 153 -6.09 -9.97 5.45
C PHE A 153 -6.57 -11.04 6.42
N TRP A 154 -7.88 -11.26 6.44
CA TRP A 154 -8.49 -12.30 7.25
C TRP A 154 -9.78 -12.84 6.60
N ALA A 155 -10.12 -14.07 6.93
CA ALA A 155 -11.37 -14.70 6.53
C ALA A 155 -11.93 -15.49 7.71
N ALA A 156 -13.22 -15.31 8.00
CA ALA A 156 -13.91 -16.13 8.99
C ALA A 156 -14.10 -17.56 8.48
N THR A 157 -13.92 -18.53 9.37
CA THR A 157 -14.33 -19.92 9.18
C THR A 157 -15.49 -20.23 10.14
N PRO A 158 -16.18 -21.35 10.02
CA PRO A 158 -17.24 -21.71 10.96
C PRO A 158 -16.79 -21.71 12.42
N ASP A 159 -15.55 -22.11 12.69
CA ASP A 159 -15.04 -22.31 14.03
C ASP A 159 -13.80 -21.45 14.35
N GLY A 160 -13.50 -20.40 13.54
CA GLY A 160 -12.31 -19.60 13.77
C GLY A 160 -12.01 -18.59 12.68
N VAL A 161 -10.71 -18.45 12.34
CA VAL A 161 -10.24 -17.45 11.39
C VAL A 161 -8.96 -17.88 10.69
N LEU A 162 -8.84 -17.52 9.42
CA LEU A 162 -7.60 -17.53 8.64
C LEU A 162 -7.08 -16.10 8.52
N PHE A 163 -5.75 -15.92 8.51
CA PHE A 163 -5.19 -14.58 8.29
C PHE A 163 -3.83 -14.64 7.58
N GLY A 164 -3.46 -13.52 6.96
CA GLY A 164 -2.16 -13.38 6.32
C GLY A 164 -1.86 -11.96 5.85
N SER A 165 -0.59 -11.66 5.67
CA SER A 165 -0.14 -10.39 5.13
C SER A 165 -0.64 -10.13 3.70
N GLU A 166 -0.91 -11.18 2.93
CA GLU A 166 -1.40 -11.10 1.55
C GLU A 166 -2.49 -12.16 1.32
N PRO A 167 -3.41 -11.93 0.35
CA PRO A 167 -4.49 -12.86 0.02
C PRO A 167 -4.01 -14.29 -0.23
N LYS A 168 -2.88 -14.48 -0.94
CA LYS A 168 -2.32 -15.80 -1.26
C LYS A 168 -2.06 -16.68 -0.04
N ALA A 169 -1.79 -16.09 1.12
CA ALA A 169 -1.61 -16.86 2.35
C ALA A 169 -2.93 -17.52 2.78
N VAL A 170 -4.04 -16.78 2.71
CA VAL A 170 -5.38 -17.30 3.02
C VAL A 170 -5.83 -18.30 1.95
N LEU A 171 -5.54 -18.01 0.67
CA LEU A 171 -5.84 -18.90 -0.45
C LEU A 171 -5.12 -20.25 -0.39
N ALA A 172 -3.96 -20.31 0.29
CA ALA A 172 -3.23 -21.56 0.48
C ALA A 172 -3.87 -22.50 1.52
N HIS A 173 -4.85 -22.03 2.30
CA HIS A 173 -5.58 -22.86 3.23
C HIS A 173 -6.67 -23.66 2.49
N PRO A 174 -6.73 -25.01 2.62
CA PRO A 174 -7.66 -25.85 1.85
C PRO A 174 -9.14 -25.57 2.12
N GLY A 175 -9.46 -24.97 3.25
CA GLY A 175 -10.84 -24.56 3.60
C GLY A 175 -11.29 -23.24 2.98
N PHE A 176 -10.41 -22.50 2.28
CA PHE A 176 -10.79 -21.26 1.60
C PHE A 176 -10.92 -21.47 0.10
N ARG A 177 -12.05 -21.05 -0.47
CA ARG A 177 -12.33 -21.15 -1.91
C ARG A 177 -12.20 -19.78 -2.57
N PRO A 178 -11.38 -19.62 -3.62
CA PRO A 178 -11.26 -18.39 -4.38
C PRO A 178 -12.49 -18.15 -5.25
N VAL A 179 -13.45 -17.38 -4.76
CA VAL A 179 -14.69 -17.06 -5.46
C VAL A 179 -14.75 -15.56 -5.72
N LEU A 180 -15.05 -15.18 -6.96
CA LEU A 180 -15.38 -13.81 -7.36
C LEU A 180 -16.89 -13.65 -7.45
N ASP A 181 -17.45 -12.79 -6.64
CA ASP A 181 -18.85 -12.37 -6.71
C ASP A 181 -19.00 -10.95 -7.28
N ALA A 182 -20.22 -10.43 -7.25
CA ALA A 182 -20.51 -9.09 -7.77
C ALA A 182 -19.74 -7.99 -7.04
N ASP A 183 -19.53 -8.11 -5.73
CA ASP A 183 -18.80 -7.11 -4.94
C ASP A 183 -17.31 -7.12 -5.27
N GLY A 184 -16.70 -8.29 -5.38
CA GLY A 184 -15.33 -8.42 -5.84
C GLY A 184 -15.12 -7.90 -7.27
N LEU A 185 -16.09 -8.12 -8.17
CA LEU A 185 -16.01 -7.58 -9.53
C LEU A 185 -16.20 -6.06 -9.57
N ARG A 186 -17.02 -5.48 -8.69
CA ARG A 186 -17.08 -4.02 -8.50
C ARG A 186 -15.72 -3.45 -8.08
N ASP A 187 -15.00 -4.11 -7.14
CA ASP A 187 -13.66 -3.70 -6.72
C ASP A 187 -12.63 -3.73 -7.86
N ILE A 188 -12.77 -4.66 -8.82
CA ILE A 188 -11.89 -4.73 -10.00
C ILE A 188 -12.23 -3.63 -11.02
N LEU A 189 -13.52 -3.40 -11.30
CA LEU A 189 -13.97 -2.51 -12.37
C LEU A 189 -14.16 -1.06 -11.90
N SER A 190 -14.32 -0.81 -10.60
CA SER A 190 -14.43 0.51 -10.01
C SER A 190 -13.10 0.99 -9.45
N VAL A 191 -12.88 2.30 -9.46
CA VAL A 191 -11.73 2.94 -8.78
C VAL A 191 -12.07 3.31 -7.33
N ALA A 192 -13.34 3.14 -6.94
CA ALA A 192 -13.81 3.38 -5.58
C ALA A 192 -13.48 2.16 -4.70
N ARG A 193 -12.50 2.30 -3.81
CA ARG A 193 -12.12 1.25 -2.86
C ARG A 193 -12.97 1.31 -1.60
N VAL A 194 -13.48 0.17 -1.16
CA VAL A 194 -14.21 0.02 0.10
C VAL A 194 -13.25 -0.47 1.18
N PRO A 195 -13.00 0.29 2.26
CA PRO A 195 -12.15 -0.17 3.36
C PRO A 195 -12.68 -1.46 3.99
N GLY A 196 -11.78 -2.40 4.23
CA GLY A 196 -12.13 -3.70 4.80
C GLY A 196 -12.59 -4.73 3.77
N HIS A 197 -12.86 -4.35 2.52
CA HIS A 197 -13.16 -5.28 1.44
C HIS A 197 -11.89 -5.87 0.81
N ALA A 198 -12.04 -7.08 0.28
CA ALA A 198 -11.07 -7.72 -0.61
C ALA A 198 -11.82 -8.44 -1.74
N VAL A 199 -11.16 -8.60 -2.89
CA VAL A 199 -11.78 -9.07 -4.14
C VAL A 199 -12.40 -10.48 -4.03
N PHE A 200 -11.84 -11.35 -3.18
CA PHE A 200 -12.37 -12.70 -2.99
C PHE A 200 -13.51 -12.70 -1.98
N ARG A 201 -14.62 -13.36 -2.31
CA ARG A 201 -15.78 -13.51 -1.42
C ARG A 201 -15.36 -14.09 -0.06
N GLY A 202 -15.73 -13.39 1.03
CA GLY A 202 -15.42 -13.81 2.40
C GLY A 202 -14.03 -13.41 2.90
N LEU A 203 -13.13 -12.95 2.02
CA LEU A 203 -11.87 -12.34 2.42
C LEU A 203 -12.10 -10.87 2.79
N ARG A 204 -11.42 -10.40 3.82
CA ARG A 204 -11.49 -9.02 4.32
C ARG A 204 -10.10 -8.48 4.64
N GLU A 205 -9.96 -7.16 4.67
CA GLU A 205 -8.80 -6.50 5.26
C GLU A 205 -9.11 -6.07 6.69
N VAL A 206 -8.14 -6.17 7.60
CA VAL A 206 -8.18 -5.46 8.88
C VAL A 206 -8.06 -3.96 8.59
N LEU A 207 -8.95 -3.16 9.17
CA LEU A 207 -8.98 -1.71 8.93
C LEU A 207 -7.70 -1.03 9.45
N PRO A 208 -7.24 0.06 8.84
CA PRO A 208 -6.18 0.90 9.38
C PRO A 208 -6.51 1.37 10.80
N GLY A 209 -5.51 1.36 11.69
CA GLY A 209 -5.70 1.76 13.08
C GLY A 209 -6.70 0.90 13.86
N ALA A 210 -6.86 -0.37 13.48
CA ALA A 210 -7.80 -1.27 14.11
C ALA A 210 -7.13 -2.50 14.75
N VAL A 211 -7.84 -3.06 15.72
CA VAL A 211 -7.62 -4.37 16.31
C VAL A 211 -8.82 -5.24 15.99
N LEU A 212 -8.59 -6.36 15.31
CA LEU A 212 -9.56 -7.43 15.19
C LEU A 212 -9.27 -8.46 16.29
N ARG A 213 -10.19 -8.61 17.23
CA ARG A 213 -10.17 -9.65 18.27
C ARG A 213 -11.00 -10.83 17.81
N VAL A 214 -10.43 -12.01 17.89
CA VAL A 214 -11.09 -13.27 17.54
C VAL A 214 -11.02 -14.21 18.74
N GLY A 215 -12.16 -14.65 19.20
CA GLY A 215 -12.31 -15.65 20.27
C GLY A 215 -13.44 -16.62 19.93
N ARG A 216 -13.80 -17.51 20.87
CA ARG A 216 -14.88 -18.49 20.67
C ARG A 216 -16.24 -17.87 20.37
N SER A 217 -16.49 -16.62 20.77
CA SER A 217 -17.72 -15.87 20.48
C SER A 217 -17.74 -15.21 19.10
N GLY A 218 -16.68 -15.38 18.30
CA GLY A 218 -16.54 -14.78 16.98
C GLY A 218 -15.51 -13.65 16.93
N ALA A 219 -15.58 -12.85 15.86
CA ALA A 219 -14.65 -11.76 15.56
C ALA A 219 -15.30 -10.40 15.84
N THR A 220 -14.57 -9.51 16.50
CA THR A 220 -14.97 -8.11 16.75
C THR A 220 -13.84 -7.18 16.41
N GLU A 221 -14.12 -6.11 15.64
CA GLU A 221 -13.14 -5.12 15.23
C GLU A 221 -13.36 -3.81 15.98
N ARG A 222 -12.28 -3.23 16.49
CA ARG A 222 -12.27 -1.94 17.19
C ARG A 222 -11.17 -1.05 16.64
N ARG A 223 -11.51 0.18 16.24
CA ARG A 223 -10.50 1.19 15.89
C ARG A 223 -9.85 1.73 17.16
N TYR A 224 -8.52 1.72 17.22
CA TYR A 224 -7.75 2.37 18.29
C TYR A 224 -7.23 3.74 17.85
N TRP A 225 -7.25 4.02 16.54
CA TRP A 225 -6.89 5.29 15.96
C TRP A 225 -7.74 5.59 14.71
N GLN A 226 -8.06 6.85 14.52
CA GLN A 226 -8.65 7.39 13.30
C GLN A 226 -8.30 8.87 13.16
N LEU A 227 -8.21 9.36 11.93
CA LEU A 227 -8.00 10.76 11.62
C LEU A 227 -9.22 11.58 12.09
N ARG A 228 -8.97 12.65 12.87
CA ARG A 228 -10.03 13.47 13.47
C ARG A 228 -9.90 14.93 13.06
N VAL A 229 -11.03 15.56 12.81
CA VAL A 229 -11.13 17.01 12.65
C VAL A 229 -10.89 17.66 14.02
N ALA A 230 -10.01 18.67 14.03
CA ALA A 230 -9.71 19.50 15.21
C ALA A 230 -9.41 20.94 14.76
N GLY A 231 -9.44 21.88 15.72
CA GLY A 231 -9.00 23.24 15.45
C GLY A 231 -7.50 23.32 15.20
N HIS A 232 -7.06 24.35 14.47
CA HIS A 232 -5.64 24.66 14.23
C HIS A 232 -5.33 26.02 14.88
N PRO A 233 -4.62 26.04 16.03
CA PRO A 233 -4.39 27.29 16.78
C PRO A 233 -3.14 28.06 16.34
N ASP A 234 -2.23 27.41 15.56
CA ASP A 234 -0.92 27.96 15.23
C ASP A 234 -1.01 28.98 14.08
N ASP A 235 -0.17 30.00 14.11
CA ASP A 235 0.04 30.88 12.95
C ASP A 235 0.88 30.18 11.86
N LEU A 236 0.99 30.82 10.70
CA LEU A 236 1.71 30.26 9.54
C LEU A 236 3.19 29.97 9.88
N GLY A 237 3.87 30.87 10.60
CA GLY A 237 5.28 30.70 10.94
C GLY A 237 5.49 29.48 11.85
N THR A 238 4.70 29.40 12.92
CA THR A 238 4.70 28.26 13.85
C THR A 238 4.33 26.95 13.12
N THR A 239 3.36 27.01 12.19
CA THR A 239 2.96 25.86 11.39
C THR A 239 4.09 25.34 10.50
N VAL A 240 4.84 26.23 9.84
CA VAL A 240 6.00 25.88 9.01
C VAL A 240 7.07 25.19 9.86
N ASP A 241 7.41 25.78 11.03
CA ASP A 241 8.43 25.23 11.93
C ASP A 241 8.01 23.86 12.50
N THR A 242 6.74 23.71 12.87
CA THR A 242 6.20 22.45 13.37
C THR A 242 6.22 21.35 12.30
N VAL A 243 5.81 21.67 11.07
CA VAL A 243 5.89 20.73 9.93
C VAL A 243 7.34 20.31 9.68
N ARG A 244 8.29 21.25 9.75
CA ARG A 244 9.72 20.93 9.61
C ARG A 244 10.19 19.96 10.69
N ALA A 245 9.86 20.22 11.95
CA ALA A 245 10.22 19.35 13.07
C ALA A 245 9.60 17.95 12.95
N LEU A 246 8.32 17.85 12.60
CA LEU A 246 7.63 16.58 12.38
C LEU A 246 8.24 15.77 11.23
N LEU A 247 8.66 16.44 10.15
CA LEU A 247 9.35 15.78 9.04
C LEU A 247 10.73 15.24 9.45
N GLU A 248 11.51 16.03 10.22
CA GLU A 248 12.78 15.55 10.76
C GLU A 248 12.59 14.34 11.68
N ASP A 249 11.60 14.40 12.57
CA ASP A 249 11.24 13.30 13.47
C ASP A 249 10.75 12.06 12.71
N ALA A 250 10.02 12.23 11.62
CA ALA A 250 9.53 11.14 10.79
C ALA A 250 10.67 10.43 10.01
N VAL A 251 11.70 11.19 9.58
CA VAL A 251 12.83 10.63 8.82
C VAL A 251 13.89 10.01 9.73
N ALA A 252 14.14 10.63 10.89
CA ALA A 252 15.26 10.27 11.77
C ALA A 252 15.32 8.77 12.18
N PRO A 253 14.20 8.10 12.55
CA PRO A 253 14.24 6.69 12.95
C PRO A 253 14.65 5.72 11.83
N HIS A 254 14.46 6.13 10.57
CA HIS A 254 14.83 5.29 9.43
C HIS A 254 16.33 5.26 9.15
N LEU A 255 17.08 6.18 9.74
CA LEU A 255 18.53 6.24 9.66
C LEU A 255 19.21 5.56 10.87
N ASP A 256 18.44 5.01 11.82
CA ASP A 256 18.96 4.30 12.98
C ASP A 256 19.31 2.85 12.62
N GLY A 257 20.51 2.43 12.94
CA GLY A 257 20.94 1.03 12.92
C GLY A 257 21.32 0.46 11.55
N GLY A 258 22.61 0.36 11.28
CA GLY A 258 23.18 -0.42 10.18
C GLY A 258 23.33 0.36 8.88
N GLU A 259 23.05 -0.31 7.76
CA GLU A 259 23.19 0.25 6.42
C GLU A 259 22.16 1.38 6.19
N PRO A 260 22.61 2.58 5.73
CA PRO A 260 21.70 3.66 5.41
C PRO A 260 20.67 3.25 4.34
N PRO A 261 19.41 3.75 4.42
CA PRO A 261 18.43 3.52 3.37
C PRO A 261 18.85 4.25 2.08
N CYS A 262 18.44 3.74 0.92
CA CYS A 262 18.46 4.54 -0.29
C CYS A 262 17.22 5.44 -0.35
N SER A 263 17.30 6.56 -1.07
CA SER A 263 16.16 7.43 -1.35
C SER A 263 15.70 7.23 -2.81
N LEU A 264 14.41 6.98 -3.01
CA LEU A 264 13.79 6.96 -4.34
C LEU A 264 13.55 8.42 -4.76
N LEU A 265 14.45 8.97 -5.56
CA LEU A 265 14.51 10.39 -5.91
C LEU A 265 13.98 10.64 -7.32
N SER A 266 12.73 11.06 -7.44
CA SER A 266 12.12 11.43 -8.74
C SER A 266 12.40 12.87 -9.18
N GLY A 267 13.13 13.66 -8.38
CA GLY A 267 13.29 15.09 -8.61
C GLY A 267 12.03 15.94 -8.33
N GLY A 268 10.91 15.32 -7.95
CA GLY A 268 9.73 16.00 -7.43
C GLY A 268 9.94 16.52 -6.02
N LEU A 269 9.12 17.49 -5.57
CA LEU A 269 9.28 18.17 -4.29
C LEU A 269 9.31 17.19 -3.09
N ASP A 270 8.44 16.18 -3.05
CA ASP A 270 8.34 15.24 -1.93
C ASP A 270 9.59 14.38 -1.79
N SER A 271 9.99 13.71 -2.87
CA SER A 271 11.18 12.86 -2.87
C SER A 271 12.46 13.66 -2.60
N SER A 272 12.53 14.88 -3.15
CA SER A 272 13.64 15.81 -2.91
C SER A 272 13.71 16.27 -1.46
N SER A 273 12.56 16.57 -0.84
CA SER A 273 12.46 16.94 0.57
C SER A 273 12.97 15.82 1.49
N LEU A 274 12.54 14.57 1.27
CA LEU A 274 13.01 13.43 2.04
C LEU A 274 14.50 13.16 1.82
N THR A 275 14.99 13.26 0.58
CA THR A 275 16.41 13.07 0.26
C THR A 275 17.26 14.12 0.97
N ALA A 276 16.83 15.38 0.92
CA ALA A 276 17.52 16.49 1.60
C ALA A 276 17.60 16.29 3.11
N LEU A 277 16.47 15.95 3.74
CA LEU A 277 16.39 15.68 5.18
C LEU A 277 17.26 14.48 5.58
N ALA A 278 17.13 13.37 4.87
CA ALA A 278 17.90 12.17 5.16
C ALA A 278 19.41 12.41 5.02
N ALA A 279 19.85 13.13 3.97
CA ALA A 279 21.25 13.50 3.77
C ALA A 279 21.75 14.46 4.87
N ALA A 280 20.96 15.47 5.25
CA ALA A 280 21.32 16.41 6.32
C ALA A 280 21.42 15.71 7.68
N LEU A 281 20.48 14.81 8.00
CA LEU A 281 20.49 14.02 9.23
C LEU A 281 21.66 13.04 9.27
N ALA A 282 21.95 12.34 8.15
CA ALA A 282 23.10 11.45 8.06
C ALA A 282 24.42 12.18 8.30
N ARG A 283 24.60 13.37 7.68
CA ARG A 283 25.78 14.24 7.94
C ARG A 283 25.89 14.66 9.41
N ARG A 284 24.78 15.09 10.04
CA ARG A 284 24.77 15.47 11.47
C ARG A 284 25.18 14.31 12.38
N ARG A 285 24.91 13.08 11.99
CA ARG A 285 25.28 11.85 12.72
C ARG A 285 26.69 11.34 12.40
N GLY A 286 27.39 11.96 11.47
CA GLY A 286 28.70 11.48 10.99
C GLY A 286 28.61 10.17 10.19
N SER A 287 27.43 9.84 9.67
CA SER A 287 27.23 8.75 8.73
C SER A 287 27.75 9.16 7.34
N GLY A 288 28.13 8.20 6.52
CA GLY A 288 28.49 8.45 5.12
C GLY A 288 27.30 9.01 4.30
N PRO A 289 27.55 9.39 3.04
CA PRO A 289 26.50 9.86 2.15
C PRO A 289 25.42 8.78 1.97
N ILE A 290 24.17 9.21 1.92
CA ILE A 290 23.08 8.30 1.55
C ILE A 290 23.08 8.07 0.04
N ARG A 291 22.57 6.92 -0.38
CA ARG A 291 22.34 6.62 -1.79
C ARG A 291 21.01 7.17 -2.26
N SER A 292 20.94 7.66 -3.50
CA SER A 292 19.66 8.03 -4.15
C SER A 292 19.55 7.38 -5.52
N LEU A 293 18.33 6.99 -5.91
CA LEU A 293 18.03 6.32 -7.17
C LEU A 293 16.88 7.02 -7.88
N ALA A 294 17.06 7.29 -9.19
CA ALA A 294 16.04 7.86 -10.05
C ALA A 294 15.74 6.94 -11.22
N VAL A 295 14.53 7.05 -11.76
CA VAL A 295 14.18 6.46 -13.06
C VAL A 295 14.54 7.45 -14.16
N ASN A 296 15.20 6.96 -15.18
CA ASN A 296 15.42 7.67 -16.42
C ASN A 296 14.66 6.94 -17.54
N ASP A 297 13.64 7.59 -18.10
CA ASP A 297 12.78 7.05 -19.15
C ASP A 297 13.19 7.48 -20.57
N GLN A 298 14.31 8.22 -20.70
CA GLN A 298 14.81 8.68 -21.99
C GLN A 298 15.65 7.62 -22.69
N GLU A 299 15.43 7.45 -24.00
CA GLU A 299 16.33 6.68 -24.84
C GLU A 299 17.68 7.39 -24.97
N PRO A 300 18.81 6.67 -24.83
CA PRO A 300 20.13 7.25 -25.06
C PRO A 300 20.24 7.80 -26.49
N GLY A 301 20.47 9.10 -26.62
CA GLY A 301 20.66 9.76 -27.92
C GLY A 301 19.40 10.29 -28.59
N ALA A 302 18.26 10.33 -27.91
CA ALA A 302 17.09 11.03 -28.42
C ALA A 302 17.27 12.56 -28.29
N ASP A 303 17.57 13.20 -29.41
CA ASP A 303 17.67 14.66 -29.54
C ASP A 303 16.38 15.24 -30.15
N GLY A 304 15.94 16.42 -29.69
CA GLY A 304 14.87 17.20 -30.30
C GLY A 304 13.46 16.80 -29.88
N ALA A 305 12.47 16.84 -30.78
CA ALA A 305 11.04 16.62 -30.50
C ALA A 305 10.71 15.20 -29.99
N ALA A 306 11.59 14.23 -30.16
CA ALA A 306 11.50 12.90 -29.56
C ALA A 306 11.92 12.90 -28.07
N ALA A 307 12.66 13.92 -27.64
CA ALA A 307 13.06 14.13 -26.23
C ALA A 307 11.95 14.77 -25.35
N GLN A 308 10.67 14.65 -25.71
CA GLN A 308 9.54 15.03 -24.85
C GLN A 308 9.32 14.03 -23.69
N GLY A 309 10.40 13.37 -23.25
CA GLY A 309 10.47 12.65 -22.00
C GLY A 309 10.31 13.59 -20.81
N ASN A 310 9.95 13.02 -19.67
CA ASN A 310 9.84 13.74 -18.41
C ASN A 310 11.24 14.23 -17.98
N GLU A 311 11.40 15.51 -17.66
CA GLU A 311 12.66 16.10 -17.16
C GLU A 311 12.99 15.68 -15.71
N ASP A 312 12.26 14.75 -15.14
CA ASP A 312 12.40 14.30 -13.76
C ASP A 312 13.86 13.96 -13.40
N HIS A 313 14.57 13.26 -14.29
CA HIS A 313 15.96 12.87 -14.08
C HIS A 313 16.91 14.07 -13.94
N LEU A 314 16.66 15.20 -14.62
CA LEU A 314 17.48 16.42 -14.51
C LEU A 314 17.35 17.03 -13.11
N TYR A 315 16.11 17.12 -12.60
CA TYR A 315 15.86 17.61 -11.24
C TYR A 315 16.37 16.65 -10.18
N ALA A 316 16.32 15.33 -10.44
CA ALA A 316 16.89 14.33 -9.55
C ALA A 316 18.42 14.47 -9.45
N ARG A 317 19.14 14.67 -10.57
CA ARG A 317 20.57 14.93 -10.58
C ARG A 317 20.93 16.21 -9.82
N LEU A 318 20.21 17.30 -10.12
CA LEU A 318 20.41 18.58 -9.44
C LEU A 318 20.25 18.46 -7.91
N MET A 319 19.21 17.73 -7.48
CA MET A 319 18.95 17.49 -6.06
C MET A 319 20.02 16.59 -5.44
N ALA A 320 20.43 15.56 -6.12
CA ALA A 320 21.45 14.62 -5.66
C ALA A 320 22.80 15.30 -5.46
N GLU A 321 23.22 16.15 -6.42
CA GLU A 321 24.42 16.97 -6.32
C GLU A 321 24.34 17.94 -5.14
N HIS A 322 23.22 18.67 -5.00
CA HIS A 322 23.00 19.61 -3.90
C HIS A 322 23.03 18.92 -2.52
N ALA A 323 22.38 17.76 -2.39
CA ALA A 323 22.37 17.01 -1.15
C ALA A 323 23.65 16.21 -0.88
N GLY A 324 24.52 16.01 -1.88
CA GLY A 324 25.74 15.22 -1.77
C GLY A 324 25.45 13.73 -1.58
N THR A 325 24.48 13.18 -2.34
CA THR A 325 24.16 11.76 -2.29
C THR A 325 24.97 10.95 -3.33
N GLU A 326 25.15 9.66 -3.09
CA GLU A 326 25.62 8.72 -4.11
C GLU A 326 24.46 8.41 -5.06
N HIS A 327 24.38 9.13 -6.18
CA HIS A 327 23.26 9.04 -7.10
C HIS A 327 23.45 7.97 -8.18
N GLY A 328 22.39 7.18 -8.40
CA GLY A 328 22.28 6.23 -9.51
C GLY A 328 21.01 6.47 -10.33
N GLU A 329 21.06 6.14 -11.62
CA GLU A 329 19.90 6.19 -12.50
C GLU A 329 19.59 4.80 -13.05
N ILE A 330 18.31 4.49 -13.14
CA ILE A 330 17.78 3.25 -13.68
C ILE A 330 17.09 3.58 -15.00
N SER A 331 17.68 3.14 -16.10
CA SER A 331 17.07 3.32 -17.42
C SER A 331 15.93 2.32 -17.61
N LEU A 332 14.75 2.84 -17.97
CA LEU A 332 13.63 2.03 -18.43
C LEU A 332 13.56 1.97 -19.96
N ALA A 333 14.45 2.65 -20.66
CA ALA A 333 14.52 2.62 -22.12
C ALA A 333 14.82 1.20 -22.62
N GLY A 334 14.08 0.75 -23.62
CA GLY A 334 14.23 -0.58 -24.21
C GLY A 334 13.77 -1.76 -23.34
N LEU A 335 13.22 -1.53 -22.14
CA LEU A 335 12.67 -2.60 -21.32
C LEU A 335 11.28 -3.00 -21.82
N ASP A 336 11.07 -4.30 -21.97
CA ASP A 336 9.77 -4.84 -22.34
C ASP A 336 8.83 -4.90 -21.11
N LEU A 337 8.05 -3.84 -20.90
CA LEU A 337 7.03 -3.80 -19.86
C LEU A 337 5.84 -4.75 -20.11
N LEU A 338 5.80 -5.37 -21.28
CA LEU A 338 4.85 -6.41 -21.66
C LEU A 338 5.43 -7.82 -21.53
N ASP A 339 6.68 -7.96 -21.07
CA ASP A 339 7.27 -9.29 -20.82
C ASP A 339 6.35 -10.14 -19.95
N PRO A 340 5.97 -11.34 -20.39
CA PRO A 340 5.01 -12.18 -19.68
C PRO A 340 5.46 -12.56 -18.26
N ALA A 341 6.77 -12.78 -18.04
CA ALA A 341 7.29 -13.15 -16.72
C ALA A 341 7.25 -11.95 -15.76
N LEU A 342 7.59 -10.75 -16.24
CA LEU A 342 7.45 -9.52 -15.48
C LEU A 342 5.98 -9.27 -15.09
N ARG A 343 5.05 -9.41 -16.05
CA ARG A 343 3.61 -9.24 -15.82
C ARG A 343 3.06 -10.26 -14.82
N ALA A 344 3.46 -11.51 -14.94
CA ALA A 344 3.12 -12.56 -13.97
C ALA A 344 3.68 -12.27 -12.57
N SER A 345 4.92 -11.74 -12.48
CA SER A 345 5.53 -11.36 -11.20
C SER A 345 4.77 -10.21 -10.51
N VAL A 346 4.28 -9.25 -11.29
CA VAL A 346 3.45 -8.14 -10.78
C VAL A 346 2.11 -8.68 -10.27
N LEU A 347 1.45 -9.54 -11.04
CA LEU A 347 0.18 -10.16 -10.62
C LEU A 347 0.37 -10.99 -9.34
N ALA A 348 1.42 -11.80 -9.27
CA ALA A 348 1.75 -12.60 -8.10
C ALA A 348 2.10 -11.74 -6.86
N ALA A 349 2.65 -10.54 -7.05
CA ALA A 349 2.90 -9.59 -5.97
C ALA A 349 1.60 -8.95 -5.46
N TYR A 350 0.62 -8.76 -6.34
CA TYR A 350 -0.58 -7.98 -6.03
C TYR A 350 -1.79 -8.83 -5.65
N ASP A 351 -1.85 -10.08 -6.09
CA ASP A 351 -2.94 -11.06 -5.91
C ASP A 351 -4.31 -10.63 -6.47
N ILE A 352 -4.38 -9.51 -7.18
CA ILE A 352 -5.61 -9.00 -7.81
C ILE A 352 -5.27 -8.37 -9.17
N PRO A 353 -6.25 -8.28 -10.10
CA PRO A 353 -6.06 -7.58 -11.36
C PRO A 353 -5.69 -6.11 -11.17
N ILE A 354 -4.81 -5.61 -12.03
CA ILE A 354 -4.38 -4.20 -12.03
C ILE A 354 -4.73 -3.55 -13.38
N ASN A 355 -4.96 -2.23 -13.37
CA ASN A 355 -5.37 -1.46 -14.56
C ASN A 355 -4.31 -0.47 -15.08
N LYS A 356 -3.14 -0.42 -14.43
CA LYS A 356 -1.99 0.43 -14.82
C LYS A 356 -0.74 -0.45 -14.97
N GLY A 357 -0.83 -1.41 -15.90
CA GLY A 357 0.17 -2.46 -16.03
C GLY A 357 1.57 -1.99 -16.36
N ASP A 358 1.72 -0.98 -17.22
CA ASP A 358 2.99 -0.34 -17.54
C ASP A 358 3.64 0.29 -16.29
N GLN A 359 2.87 1.04 -15.51
CA GLN A 359 3.34 1.69 -14.30
C GLN A 359 3.77 0.68 -13.22
N TYR A 360 3.01 -0.39 -13.03
CA TYR A 360 3.35 -1.41 -12.03
C TYR A 360 4.54 -2.26 -12.46
N ALA A 361 4.66 -2.56 -13.75
CA ALA A 361 5.81 -3.25 -14.31
C ALA A 361 7.09 -2.42 -14.15
N SER A 362 7.06 -1.12 -14.48
CA SER A 362 8.22 -0.23 -14.31
C SER A 362 8.63 -0.08 -12.84
N LEU A 363 7.67 0.06 -11.92
CA LEU A 363 7.95 0.11 -10.47
C LEU A 363 8.54 -1.21 -9.96
N ARG A 364 8.08 -2.36 -10.46
CA ARG A 364 8.63 -3.67 -10.09
C ARG A 364 10.10 -3.79 -10.48
N LEU A 365 10.47 -3.26 -11.66
CA LEU A 365 11.86 -3.22 -12.14
C LEU A 365 12.68 -2.24 -11.30
N LEU A 366 12.18 -1.02 -11.06
CA LEU A 366 12.83 -0.03 -10.21
C LEU A 366 13.15 -0.59 -8.82
N PHE A 367 12.19 -1.25 -8.18
CA PHE A 367 12.39 -1.81 -6.85
C PHE A 367 13.35 -3.01 -6.84
N GLY A 368 13.37 -3.80 -7.93
CA GLY A 368 14.34 -4.87 -8.12
C GLY A 368 15.77 -4.33 -8.19
N GLU A 369 15.98 -3.26 -8.93
CA GLU A 369 17.28 -2.60 -9.05
C GLU A 369 17.69 -1.92 -7.73
N ALA A 370 16.75 -1.18 -7.11
CA ALA A 370 16.99 -0.54 -5.82
C ALA A 370 17.40 -1.54 -4.74
N ARG A 371 16.84 -2.76 -4.77
CA ARG A 371 17.21 -3.85 -3.86
C ARG A 371 18.67 -4.28 -4.02
N GLY A 372 19.23 -4.20 -5.21
CA GLY A 372 20.66 -4.44 -5.45
C GLY A 372 21.59 -3.46 -4.74
N HIS A 373 21.06 -2.31 -4.34
CA HIS A 373 21.82 -1.23 -3.70
C HIS A 373 21.53 -1.06 -2.21
N ALA A 374 20.33 -1.37 -1.74
CA ALA A 374 19.94 -1.25 -0.34
C ALA A 374 18.79 -2.20 0.00
N ALA A 375 18.72 -2.61 1.27
CA ALA A 375 17.60 -3.40 1.77
C ALA A 375 16.37 -2.54 2.13
N VAL A 376 16.55 -1.23 2.31
CA VAL A 376 15.51 -0.25 2.69
C VAL A 376 15.57 0.93 1.74
N ALA A 377 14.40 1.39 1.31
CA ALA A 377 14.25 2.61 0.54
C ALA A 377 13.28 3.60 1.20
N LEU A 378 13.56 4.90 1.10
CA LEU A 378 12.65 5.98 1.47
C LEU A 378 11.87 6.42 0.23
N SER A 379 10.56 6.53 0.35
CA SER A 379 9.66 7.00 -0.70
C SER A 379 8.95 8.28 -0.30
N GLY A 380 8.85 9.23 -1.24
CA GLY A 380 8.08 10.47 -1.10
C GLY A 380 6.57 10.29 -1.23
N GLU A 381 6.07 9.06 -1.34
CA GLU A 381 4.63 8.80 -1.44
C GLU A 381 3.88 9.33 -0.22
N CYS A 382 2.61 9.65 -0.34
CA CYS A 382 1.77 10.33 0.63
C CYS A 382 2.02 11.85 0.76
N GLY A 383 3.16 12.40 0.30
CA GLY A 383 3.43 13.84 0.37
C GLY A 383 2.38 14.69 -0.36
N ASP A 384 1.87 14.20 -1.49
CA ASP A 384 0.79 14.85 -2.23
C ASP A 384 -0.52 14.90 -1.42
N ASP A 385 -0.86 13.80 -0.73
CA ASP A 385 -2.08 13.70 0.08
C ASP A 385 -1.99 14.61 1.32
N VAL A 386 -0.82 14.66 1.96
CA VAL A 386 -0.54 15.47 3.16
C VAL A 386 -0.57 16.97 2.87
N PHE A 387 0.03 17.40 1.77
CA PHE A 387 0.26 18.81 1.46
C PHE A 387 -0.59 19.36 0.30
N GLY A 388 -1.54 18.58 -0.22
CA GLY A 388 -2.44 19.03 -1.28
C GLY A 388 -1.75 19.22 -2.65
N GLY A 389 -0.98 18.20 -3.08
CA GLY A 389 -0.22 18.26 -4.34
C GLY A 389 -0.98 17.89 -5.59
N TYR A 390 -2.17 17.32 -5.50
CA TYR A 390 -2.94 16.87 -6.65
C TYR A 390 -3.81 17.99 -7.26
N ASN A 391 -4.19 17.82 -8.53
CA ASN A 391 -5.07 18.76 -9.22
C ASN A 391 -6.43 18.92 -8.52
N TRP A 392 -6.96 17.84 -7.95
CA TRP A 392 -8.23 17.88 -7.23
C TRP A 392 -8.18 18.66 -5.90
N ASN A 393 -7.01 19.05 -5.44
CA ASN A 393 -6.88 19.96 -4.31
C ASN A 393 -6.88 21.44 -4.72
N ARG A 394 -6.79 21.77 -6.03
CA ARG A 394 -6.59 23.14 -6.52
C ARG A 394 -7.64 23.59 -7.51
N LEU A 395 -8.12 22.69 -8.37
CA LEU A 395 -9.04 23.03 -9.44
C LEU A 395 -10.48 22.98 -8.92
N PRO A 396 -11.23 24.10 -9.02
CA PRO A 396 -12.59 24.21 -8.47
C PRO A 396 -13.55 23.11 -8.94
N GLU A 397 -13.43 22.68 -10.19
CA GLU A 397 -14.26 21.61 -10.76
C GLU A 397 -14.06 20.26 -10.08
N TRP A 398 -12.84 19.98 -9.58
CA TRP A 398 -12.55 18.75 -8.86
C TRP A 398 -12.91 18.85 -7.37
N ILE A 399 -12.68 20.00 -6.76
CA ILE A 399 -13.13 20.25 -5.38
C ILE A 399 -14.65 20.13 -5.28
N ALA A 400 -15.40 20.68 -6.22
CA ALA A 400 -16.86 20.63 -6.24
C ALA A 400 -17.44 19.29 -6.74
N CYS A 401 -16.59 18.34 -7.15
CA CYS A 401 -17.02 17.06 -7.71
C CYS A 401 -17.90 16.27 -6.72
N PRO A 402 -19.08 15.74 -7.12
CA PRO A 402 -20.00 15.04 -6.24
C PRO A 402 -19.61 13.55 -5.99
N THR A 403 -18.40 13.18 -6.32
CA THR A 403 -17.81 11.84 -6.11
C THR A 403 -16.36 11.96 -5.69
N PHE A 404 -15.64 10.85 -5.63
CA PHE A 404 -14.20 10.85 -5.38
C PHE A 404 -13.46 11.59 -6.51
N PRO A 405 -12.73 12.69 -6.21
CA PRO A 405 -12.11 13.50 -7.26
C PRO A 405 -11.15 12.72 -8.18
N TRP A 406 -10.35 11.80 -7.61
CA TRP A 406 -9.44 10.95 -8.39
C TRP A 406 -10.16 9.94 -9.28
N VAL A 407 -11.37 9.51 -8.91
CA VAL A 407 -12.20 8.65 -9.75
C VAL A 407 -12.70 9.46 -10.95
N ALA A 408 -13.22 10.65 -10.71
CA ALA A 408 -13.68 11.55 -11.76
C ALA A 408 -12.54 11.95 -12.73
N GLU A 409 -11.37 12.32 -12.20
CA GLU A 409 -10.18 12.67 -12.99
C GLU A 409 -9.67 11.49 -13.85
N ASN A 410 -9.72 10.26 -13.32
CA ASN A 410 -9.25 9.09 -14.04
C ASN A 410 -10.32 8.45 -14.96
N ARG A 411 -11.57 8.89 -14.90
CA ARG A 411 -12.67 8.33 -15.72
C ARG A 411 -12.35 8.21 -17.21
N PRO A 412 -11.68 9.19 -17.88
CA PRO A 412 -11.30 9.05 -19.28
C PRO A 412 -10.34 7.88 -19.56
N ARG A 413 -9.56 7.43 -18.56
CA ARG A 413 -8.65 6.27 -18.70
C ARG A 413 -9.38 4.93 -18.77
N PHE A 414 -10.58 4.86 -18.18
CA PHE A 414 -11.46 3.70 -18.20
C PHE A 414 -12.46 3.72 -19.32
N LEU A 415 -12.25 4.61 -20.31
CA LEU A 415 -13.09 4.68 -21.49
C LEU A 415 -13.17 3.31 -22.17
N GLY A 416 -14.41 2.89 -22.48
CA GLY A 416 -14.67 1.64 -23.17
C GLY A 416 -14.83 0.40 -22.25
N THR A 417 -14.85 0.57 -20.94
CA THR A 417 -15.27 -0.53 -20.04
C THR A 417 -16.68 -0.98 -20.37
N ASP A 418 -17.59 -0.04 -20.69
CA ASP A 418 -18.97 -0.28 -21.13
C ASP A 418 -19.08 -0.88 -22.53
N VAL A 419 -18.06 -0.71 -23.37
CA VAL A 419 -17.95 -1.34 -24.68
C VAL A 419 -17.42 -2.77 -24.56
N LEU A 420 -16.46 -2.99 -23.66
CA LEU A 420 -15.70 -4.23 -23.55
C LEU A 420 -16.41 -5.30 -22.73
N PHE A 421 -17.10 -4.92 -21.66
CA PHE A 421 -17.79 -5.87 -20.78
C PHE A 421 -19.28 -5.99 -21.10
N ASP A 422 -19.89 -7.11 -20.74
CA ASP A 422 -21.31 -7.40 -21.01
C ASP A 422 -22.24 -6.37 -20.36
N ALA A 423 -23.15 -5.79 -21.13
CA ALA A 423 -24.04 -4.74 -20.67
C ALA A 423 -25.03 -5.22 -19.59
N GLY A 424 -25.47 -6.48 -19.66
CA GLY A 424 -26.34 -7.07 -18.64
C GLY A 424 -25.62 -7.26 -17.32
N LEU A 425 -24.35 -7.69 -17.38
CA LEU A 425 -23.46 -7.76 -16.23
C LEU A 425 -23.23 -6.37 -15.61
N LEU A 426 -22.83 -5.38 -16.42
CA LEU A 426 -22.60 -4.02 -15.94
C LEU A 426 -23.87 -3.40 -15.34
N GLY A 427 -25.04 -3.70 -15.92
CA GLY A 427 -26.33 -3.29 -15.35
C GLY A 427 -26.62 -3.89 -13.98
N LYS A 428 -26.28 -5.16 -13.76
CA LYS A 428 -26.38 -5.80 -12.42
C LYS A 428 -25.38 -5.23 -11.42
N LEU A 429 -24.17 -4.89 -11.87
CA LEU A 429 -23.14 -4.33 -11.00
C LEU A 429 -23.45 -2.90 -10.54
N ASP A 430 -24.17 -2.12 -11.37
CA ASP A 430 -24.48 -0.70 -11.12
C ASP A 430 -23.25 0.07 -10.58
N LEU A 431 -22.14 0.09 -11.34
CA LEU A 431 -20.89 0.69 -10.91
C LEU A 431 -21.05 2.15 -10.47
N ALA A 432 -21.94 2.90 -11.15
CA ALA A 432 -22.21 4.30 -10.81
C ALA A 432 -22.97 4.44 -9.47
N GLY A 433 -23.93 3.55 -9.21
CA GLY A 433 -24.63 3.47 -7.92
C GLY A 433 -23.68 3.11 -6.80
N HIS A 434 -22.88 2.07 -7.01
CA HIS A 434 -21.86 1.64 -6.07
C HIS A 434 -20.86 2.76 -5.72
N GLU A 435 -20.36 3.50 -6.72
CA GLU A 435 -19.46 4.64 -6.51
C GLU A 435 -20.12 5.74 -5.66
N ARG A 436 -21.40 6.09 -5.94
CA ARG A 436 -22.15 7.07 -5.15
C ARG A 436 -22.35 6.62 -3.71
N ASP A 437 -22.67 5.34 -3.48
CA ASP A 437 -22.86 4.79 -2.15
C ASP A 437 -21.54 4.79 -1.37
N CYS A 438 -20.44 4.33 -1.96
CA CYS A 438 -19.10 4.38 -1.36
C CYS A 438 -18.69 5.80 -0.98
N HIS A 439 -18.96 6.78 -1.85
CA HIS A 439 -18.66 8.20 -1.56
C HIS A 439 -19.52 8.73 -0.42
N ARG A 440 -20.83 8.49 -0.45
CA ARG A 440 -21.76 8.92 0.62
C ARG A 440 -21.33 8.34 1.98
N ASP A 441 -21.02 7.04 2.02
CA ASP A 441 -20.62 6.37 3.26
C ASP A 441 -19.29 6.91 3.77
N ALA A 442 -18.33 7.21 2.88
CA ALA A 442 -17.06 7.81 3.23
C ALA A 442 -17.20 9.25 3.78
N VAL A 443 -18.10 10.05 3.20
CA VAL A 443 -18.42 11.40 3.68
C VAL A 443 -19.11 11.34 5.04
N ALA A 444 -19.97 10.35 5.29
CA ALA A 444 -20.63 10.16 6.58
C ALA A 444 -19.64 9.89 7.73
N GLU A 445 -18.48 9.29 7.44
CA GLU A 445 -17.44 9.07 8.47
C GLU A 445 -16.88 10.40 9.02
N ILE A 446 -16.74 11.44 8.19
CA ILE A 446 -16.23 12.75 8.61
C ILE A 446 -17.36 13.65 9.15
N ALA A 447 -18.58 13.53 8.63
CA ALA A 447 -19.72 14.30 9.10
C ALA A 447 -20.09 14.04 10.57
N ALA A 448 -19.68 12.89 11.12
CA ALA A 448 -19.81 12.56 12.53
C ALA A 448 -18.79 13.29 13.44
N ALA A 449 -17.83 14.03 12.84
CA ALA A 449 -16.83 14.82 13.55
C ALA A 449 -17.29 16.27 13.80
N GLU A 450 -16.43 17.10 14.42
CA GLU A 450 -16.74 18.51 14.67
C GLU A 450 -17.07 19.27 13.39
N VAL A 451 -18.10 20.12 13.43
CA VAL A 451 -18.56 20.92 12.30
C VAL A 451 -17.55 22.04 12.03
N VAL A 452 -16.98 22.05 10.84
CA VAL A 452 -16.21 23.18 10.32
C VAL A 452 -17.19 24.24 9.81
N ALA A 453 -17.14 25.45 10.40
CA ALA A 453 -18.13 26.50 10.13
C ALA A 453 -18.04 27.08 8.70
N ASP A 454 -16.81 27.17 8.14
CA ASP A 454 -16.61 27.60 6.75
C ASP A 454 -16.87 26.43 5.80
N PRO A 455 -17.85 26.55 4.88
CA PRO A 455 -18.19 25.48 3.95
C PRO A 455 -17.07 25.19 2.93
N VAL A 456 -16.22 26.15 2.60
CA VAL A 456 -15.08 25.97 1.70
C VAL A 456 -14.03 25.12 2.39
N GLU A 457 -13.64 25.49 3.60
CA GLU A 457 -12.69 24.71 4.41
C GLU A 457 -13.22 23.31 4.73
N ALA A 458 -14.52 23.19 5.04
CA ALA A 458 -15.18 21.91 5.26
C ALA A 458 -15.01 20.98 4.05
N ARG A 459 -15.17 21.50 2.84
CA ARG A 459 -15.00 20.72 1.61
C ARG A 459 -13.56 20.32 1.36
N TYR A 460 -12.58 21.18 1.61
CA TYR A 460 -11.16 20.82 1.53
C TYR A 460 -10.80 19.71 2.51
N ARG A 461 -11.28 19.78 3.74
CA ARG A 461 -11.08 18.73 4.74
C ARG A 461 -11.73 17.42 4.35
N GLU A 462 -12.94 17.47 3.80
CA GLU A 462 -13.63 16.29 3.28
C GLU A 462 -12.79 15.62 2.17
N VAL A 463 -12.36 16.35 1.16
CA VAL A 463 -11.53 15.81 0.05
C VAL A 463 -10.22 15.24 0.58
N THR A 464 -9.57 15.93 1.53
CA THR A 464 -8.33 15.45 2.17
C THR A 464 -8.56 14.17 2.98
N TYR A 465 -9.65 14.10 3.75
CA TYR A 465 -10.03 12.89 4.49
C TYR A 465 -10.26 11.70 3.56
N LEU A 466 -11.03 11.92 2.49
CA LEU A 466 -11.30 10.90 1.48
C LEU A 466 -10.00 10.43 0.82
N ALA A 467 -9.06 11.34 0.52
CA ALA A 467 -7.76 10.99 -0.04
C ALA A 467 -6.98 10.08 0.93
N HIS A 468 -6.81 10.48 2.18
CA HIS A 468 -6.07 9.69 3.18
C HIS A 468 -6.69 8.31 3.45
N THR A 469 -8.02 8.23 3.50
CA THR A 469 -8.71 6.98 3.89
C THR A 469 -9.01 6.05 2.72
N ARG A 470 -8.91 6.50 1.45
CA ARG A 470 -9.23 5.73 0.24
C ARG A 470 -8.09 5.71 -0.77
N HIS A 471 -7.67 6.87 -1.28
CA HIS A 471 -6.67 6.99 -2.34
C HIS A 471 -5.27 6.55 -1.89
N THR A 472 -4.78 7.12 -0.79
CA THR A 472 -3.45 6.86 -0.23
C THR A 472 -3.23 5.35 0.05
N ARG A 473 -4.27 4.62 0.42
CA ARG A 473 -4.18 3.18 0.65
C ARG A 473 -3.82 2.38 -0.60
N VAL A 474 -4.33 2.78 -1.76
CA VAL A 474 -3.95 2.15 -3.04
C VAL A 474 -2.46 2.36 -3.32
N LEU A 475 -1.93 3.53 -2.92
CA LEU A 475 -0.52 3.85 -3.09
C LEU A 475 0.36 3.06 -2.12
N PHE A 476 -0.04 2.91 -0.87
CA PHE A 476 0.67 2.08 0.12
C PHE A 476 0.69 0.61 -0.29
N ASP A 477 -0.45 0.06 -0.71
CA ASP A 477 -0.52 -1.31 -1.22
C ASP A 477 0.45 -1.52 -2.39
N ARG A 478 0.50 -0.57 -3.32
CA ARG A 478 1.41 -0.61 -4.46
C ARG A 478 2.87 -0.65 -4.03
N LEU A 479 3.28 0.23 -3.14
CA LEU A 479 4.65 0.28 -2.65
C LEU A 479 5.02 -0.97 -1.84
N ASP A 480 4.17 -1.34 -0.89
CA ASP A 480 4.47 -2.45 0.01
C ASP A 480 4.53 -3.78 -0.75
N ARG A 481 3.55 -4.06 -1.62
CA ARG A 481 3.49 -5.34 -2.35
C ARG A 481 4.58 -5.48 -3.39
N LEU A 482 4.78 -4.47 -4.26
CA LEU A 482 5.83 -4.53 -5.29
C LEU A 482 7.23 -4.46 -4.67
N GLY A 483 7.42 -3.63 -3.64
CA GLY A 483 8.68 -3.56 -2.89
C GLY A 483 8.99 -4.89 -2.21
N SER A 484 8.00 -5.48 -1.56
CA SER A 484 8.13 -6.79 -0.91
C SER A 484 8.49 -7.90 -1.89
N ALA A 485 7.83 -7.96 -3.04
CA ALA A 485 8.14 -8.93 -4.10
C ALA A 485 9.55 -8.75 -4.68
N ALA A 486 10.13 -7.55 -4.54
CA ALA A 486 11.52 -7.26 -4.89
C ALA A 486 12.51 -7.52 -3.74
N GLY A 487 12.02 -7.83 -2.53
CA GLY A 487 12.85 -7.93 -1.32
C GLY A 487 13.29 -6.57 -0.76
N LEU A 488 12.66 -5.46 -1.17
CA LEU A 488 12.97 -4.08 -0.77
C LEU A 488 11.93 -3.57 0.26
N ASP A 489 12.38 -3.17 1.46
CA ASP A 489 11.53 -2.53 2.47
C ASP A 489 11.35 -1.04 2.15
N ILE A 490 10.21 -0.68 1.56
CA ILE A 490 9.92 0.71 1.24
C ILE A 490 9.23 1.37 2.43
N ARG A 491 9.79 2.47 2.88
CA ARG A 491 9.32 3.26 4.01
C ARG A 491 8.79 4.60 3.53
N VAL A 492 7.74 5.07 4.18
CA VAL A 492 6.96 6.26 3.76
C VAL A 492 6.88 7.27 4.91
N PRO A 493 7.94 8.07 5.16
CA PRO A 493 7.96 9.01 6.30
C PRO A 493 6.82 10.01 6.30
N PHE A 494 6.29 10.42 5.14
CA PHE A 494 5.09 11.29 5.06
C PHE A 494 3.83 10.63 5.64
N ALA A 495 3.81 9.32 5.82
CA ALA A 495 2.72 8.60 6.47
C ALA A 495 2.85 8.55 8.00
N ASP A 496 3.74 9.35 8.61
CA ASP A 496 3.78 9.47 10.09
C ASP A 496 2.45 10.03 10.58
N PRO A 497 1.72 9.33 11.46
CA PRO A 497 0.40 9.75 11.91
C PRO A 497 0.40 11.14 12.57
N ARG A 498 1.48 11.55 13.24
CA ARG A 498 1.60 12.87 13.89
C ARG A 498 1.65 13.97 12.84
N LEU A 499 2.41 13.76 11.75
CA LEU A 499 2.46 14.68 10.62
C LEU A 499 1.11 14.75 9.91
N VAL A 500 0.49 13.58 9.66
CA VAL A 500 -0.81 13.51 8.99
C VAL A 500 -1.91 14.19 9.81
N GLU A 501 -2.01 13.91 11.12
CA GLU A 501 -2.98 14.55 12.02
C GLU A 501 -2.81 16.06 12.10
N TYR A 502 -1.55 16.52 12.23
CA TYR A 502 -1.24 17.94 12.30
C TYR A 502 -1.63 18.64 11.00
N THR A 503 -1.12 18.16 9.87
CA THR A 503 -1.35 18.80 8.57
C THR A 503 -2.79 18.67 8.10
N PHE A 504 -3.51 17.61 8.45
CA PHE A 504 -4.93 17.46 8.15
C PHE A 504 -5.74 18.63 8.72
N ASN A 505 -5.37 19.12 9.90
CA ASN A 505 -6.06 20.21 10.58
C ASN A 505 -5.55 21.61 10.23
N VAL A 506 -4.47 21.75 9.46
CA VAL A 506 -4.03 23.05 8.93
C VAL A 506 -5.05 23.55 7.90
N PRO A 507 -5.56 24.80 8.03
CA PRO A 507 -6.47 25.40 7.06
C PRO A 507 -5.88 25.44 5.65
N TRP A 508 -6.75 25.27 4.63
CA TRP A 508 -6.31 25.24 3.25
C TRP A 508 -5.58 26.54 2.83
N GLU A 509 -6.03 27.68 3.32
CA GLU A 509 -5.37 28.96 3.07
C GLU A 509 -3.90 29.00 3.56
N MET A 510 -3.57 28.26 4.61
CA MET A 510 -2.17 28.11 5.06
C MET A 510 -1.42 27.04 4.25
N LYS A 511 -2.10 25.96 3.81
CA LYS A 511 -1.45 24.94 2.96
C LYS A 511 -1.04 25.48 1.60
N ALA A 512 -1.79 26.46 1.06
CA ALA A 512 -1.59 27.07 -0.25
C ALA A 512 -1.40 28.59 -0.15
N PHE A 513 -0.73 29.09 0.89
CA PHE A 513 -0.66 30.51 1.26
C PHE A 513 -0.07 31.43 0.19
N ASP A 514 0.73 30.88 -0.73
CA ASP A 514 1.31 31.63 -1.87
C ASP A 514 0.66 31.26 -3.23
N GLY A 515 -0.47 30.55 -3.19
CA GLY A 515 -1.23 30.15 -4.38
C GLY A 515 -0.66 28.94 -5.14
N ARG A 516 0.42 28.33 -4.66
CA ARG A 516 1.04 27.14 -5.27
C ARG A 516 0.64 25.85 -4.54
N GLU A 517 0.77 24.73 -5.24
CA GLU A 517 0.66 23.42 -4.57
C GLU A 517 1.78 23.26 -3.54
N LYS A 518 1.45 22.66 -2.41
CA LYS A 518 2.40 22.32 -1.34
C LYS A 518 3.19 23.52 -0.81
N SER A 519 2.60 24.72 -0.79
CA SER A 519 3.28 25.92 -0.28
C SER A 519 3.88 25.69 1.10
N LEU A 520 3.16 25.01 1.97
CA LEU A 520 3.61 24.69 3.32
C LEU A 520 4.87 23.81 3.34
N LEU A 521 4.93 22.76 2.51
CA LEU A 521 6.12 21.91 2.37
C LEU A 521 7.29 22.69 1.77
N ARG A 522 7.04 23.53 0.75
CA ARG A 522 8.08 24.41 0.15
C ARG A 522 8.68 25.34 1.18
N ALA A 523 7.86 25.96 2.03
CA ALA A 523 8.33 26.83 3.10
C ALA A 523 9.15 26.07 4.15
N ALA A 524 8.64 24.92 4.60
CA ALA A 524 9.33 24.09 5.59
C ALA A 524 10.68 23.54 5.11
N MET A 525 10.87 23.41 3.78
CA MET A 525 12.08 22.82 3.20
C MET A 525 12.98 23.83 2.46
N LYS A 526 12.68 25.12 2.54
CA LYS A 526 13.28 26.18 1.74
C LYS A 526 14.82 26.21 1.82
N ASP A 527 15.38 25.96 2.99
CA ASP A 527 16.83 26.00 3.26
C ASP A 527 17.58 24.73 2.81
N LEU A 528 16.86 23.67 2.49
CA LEU A 528 17.43 22.37 2.10
C LEU A 528 17.30 22.04 0.62
N LEU A 529 16.52 22.80 -0.13
CA LEU A 529 16.24 22.52 -1.53
C LEU A 529 16.88 23.59 -2.44
N PRO A 530 17.51 23.18 -3.56
CA PRO A 530 17.92 24.16 -4.57
C PRO A 530 16.67 24.80 -5.19
N GLU A 531 16.76 26.09 -5.51
CA GLU A 531 15.63 26.89 -5.99
C GLU A 531 14.86 26.25 -7.16
N PRO A 532 15.49 25.69 -8.21
CA PRO A 532 14.74 25.06 -9.30
C PRO A 532 13.87 23.88 -8.84
N VAL A 533 14.33 23.08 -7.88
CA VAL A 533 13.57 21.97 -7.28
C VAL A 533 12.45 22.50 -6.38
N ALA A 534 12.76 23.51 -5.55
CA ALA A 534 11.78 24.15 -4.69
C ALA A 534 10.65 24.83 -5.49
N MET A 535 10.92 25.30 -6.70
CA MET A 535 9.93 25.98 -7.57
C MET A 535 9.25 25.06 -8.58
N ARG A 536 9.66 23.79 -8.65
CA ARG A 536 9.14 22.82 -9.61
C ARG A 536 7.65 22.56 -9.42
N ILE A 537 6.89 22.53 -10.51
CA ILE A 537 5.48 22.13 -10.53
C ILE A 537 5.40 20.60 -10.55
N LYS A 538 4.41 20.05 -9.87
CA LYS A 538 4.20 18.59 -9.83
C LYS A 538 3.99 18.01 -11.22
N THR A 539 4.73 16.95 -11.50
CA THR A 539 4.53 16.08 -12.67
C THR A 539 4.05 14.70 -12.20
N PRO A 540 3.14 14.05 -12.93
CA PRO A 540 2.74 12.67 -12.62
C PRO A 540 3.89 11.71 -12.89
N TYR A 541 3.85 10.53 -12.27
CA TYR A 541 4.78 9.43 -12.61
C TYR A 541 4.74 9.17 -14.12
N PRO A 542 5.89 8.92 -14.77
CA PRO A 542 5.97 8.70 -16.21
C PRO A 542 5.00 7.60 -16.66
N ASN A 543 4.17 7.92 -17.65
CA ASN A 543 3.34 6.95 -18.34
C ASN A 543 3.97 6.66 -19.70
N LEU A 544 4.06 5.40 -20.06
CA LEU A 544 4.53 5.00 -21.37
C LEU A 544 3.61 5.57 -22.46
N ARG A 545 4.15 6.43 -23.33
CA ARG A 545 3.43 7.01 -24.48
C ARG A 545 3.82 6.25 -25.76
N ASP A 546 3.60 4.93 -25.76
CA ASP A 546 3.97 4.07 -26.87
C ASP A 546 2.72 3.46 -27.54
N ALA A 547 2.50 3.84 -28.80
CA ALA A 547 1.41 3.27 -29.61
C ALA A 547 1.63 1.77 -29.89
N GLY A 548 2.87 1.29 -29.88
CA GLY A 548 3.22 -0.12 -30.00
C GLY A 548 2.74 -0.92 -28.80
N TYR A 549 2.85 -0.34 -27.60
CA TYR A 549 2.33 -0.95 -26.37
C TYR A 549 0.81 -1.21 -26.46
N ASP A 550 0.04 -0.18 -26.83
CA ASP A 550 -1.42 -0.30 -26.95
C ASP A 550 -1.84 -1.28 -28.06
N ARG A 551 -1.07 -1.36 -29.14
CA ARG A 551 -1.32 -2.33 -30.20
C ARG A 551 -1.14 -3.77 -29.69
N VAL A 552 -0.07 -4.04 -28.97
CA VAL A 552 0.18 -5.38 -28.39
C VAL A 552 -0.90 -5.77 -27.37
N LEU A 553 -1.38 -4.81 -26.53
CA LEU A 553 -2.50 -5.10 -25.62
C LEU A 553 -3.76 -5.52 -26.40
N ARG A 554 -4.11 -4.82 -27.50
CA ARG A 554 -5.25 -5.17 -28.34
C ARG A 554 -5.09 -6.55 -29.00
N GLU A 555 -3.89 -6.85 -29.53
CA GLU A 555 -3.57 -8.16 -30.11
C GLU A 555 -3.74 -9.28 -29.09
N ARG A 556 -3.23 -9.11 -27.87
CA ARG A 556 -3.39 -10.07 -26.78
C ARG A 556 -4.84 -10.25 -26.37
N LEU A 557 -5.59 -9.15 -26.22
CA LEU A 557 -7.01 -9.25 -25.85
C LEU A 557 -7.86 -9.87 -26.95
N ALA A 558 -7.54 -9.62 -28.23
CA ALA A 558 -8.17 -10.31 -29.34
C ALA A 558 -7.95 -11.84 -29.25
N GLY A 559 -6.74 -12.28 -28.92
CA GLY A 559 -6.44 -13.70 -28.66
C GLY A 559 -7.28 -14.26 -27.51
N VAL A 560 -7.35 -13.55 -26.37
CA VAL A 560 -8.14 -13.94 -25.19
C VAL A 560 -9.64 -14.02 -25.51
N ALA A 561 -10.17 -13.06 -26.28
CA ALA A 561 -11.59 -13.03 -26.66
C ALA A 561 -11.98 -14.21 -27.57
N LEU A 562 -11.06 -14.74 -28.35
CA LEU A 562 -11.29 -15.90 -29.24
C LEU A 562 -10.98 -17.24 -28.58
N ASP A 563 -10.25 -17.25 -27.47
CA ASP A 563 -9.90 -18.47 -26.73
C ASP A 563 -11.19 -19.08 -26.10
N PRO A 564 -11.59 -20.30 -26.47
CA PRO A 564 -12.78 -20.94 -25.89
C PRO A 564 -12.63 -21.24 -24.39
N ASP A 565 -11.39 -21.38 -23.90
CA ASP A 565 -11.06 -21.69 -22.51
C ASP A 565 -10.75 -20.43 -21.68
N SER A 566 -10.97 -19.24 -22.23
CA SER A 566 -10.75 -17.99 -21.52
C SER A 566 -11.79 -17.78 -20.41
N PRO A 567 -11.37 -17.72 -19.13
CA PRO A 567 -12.29 -17.51 -18.02
C PRO A 567 -12.88 -16.09 -17.98
N VAL A 568 -12.26 -15.09 -18.64
CA VAL A 568 -12.82 -13.74 -18.74
C VAL A 568 -13.82 -13.62 -19.91
N ALA A 569 -13.80 -14.52 -20.89
CA ALA A 569 -14.67 -14.44 -22.05
C ALA A 569 -16.17 -14.31 -21.73
N PRO A 570 -16.71 -14.99 -20.69
CA PRO A 570 -18.12 -14.82 -20.27
C PRO A 570 -18.46 -13.43 -19.75
N LEU A 571 -17.46 -12.64 -19.34
CA LEU A 571 -17.62 -11.27 -18.83
C LEU A 571 -17.58 -10.23 -19.95
N LEU A 572 -17.03 -10.59 -21.13
CA LEU A 572 -16.90 -9.70 -22.27
C LEU A 572 -18.22 -9.57 -23.03
N ALA A 573 -18.45 -8.40 -23.63
CA ALA A 573 -19.63 -8.16 -24.47
C ALA A 573 -19.66 -9.15 -25.64
N PRO A 574 -20.78 -9.83 -25.89
CA PRO A 574 -20.91 -10.81 -26.99
C PRO A 574 -20.51 -10.24 -28.36
N GLY A 575 -20.76 -8.95 -28.59
CA GLY A 575 -20.40 -8.23 -29.80
C GLY A 575 -18.89 -8.10 -30.03
N ILE A 576 -18.10 -8.04 -28.95
CA ILE A 576 -16.63 -7.94 -29.02
C ILE A 576 -16.04 -9.20 -29.65
N ARG A 577 -16.46 -10.39 -29.22
CA ARG A 577 -15.98 -11.66 -29.78
C ARG A 577 -16.27 -11.75 -31.28
N ALA A 578 -17.49 -11.38 -31.69
CA ALA A 578 -17.88 -11.38 -33.10
C ALA A 578 -17.11 -10.34 -33.92
N ALA A 579 -16.88 -9.14 -33.36
CA ALA A 579 -16.10 -8.10 -34.01
C ALA A 579 -14.63 -8.51 -34.16
N VAL A 580 -14.02 -9.06 -33.12
CA VAL A 580 -12.63 -9.57 -33.15
C VAL A 580 -12.47 -10.74 -34.12
N ALA A 581 -13.47 -11.63 -34.21
CA ALA A 581 -13.43 -12.73 -35.17
C ALA A 581 -13.46 -12.25 -36.63
N ARG A 582 -14.08 -11.09 -36.91
CA ARG A 582 -14.18 -10.50 -38.24
C ARG A 582 -13.00 -9.58 -38.57
N ASP A 583 -12.62 -8.71 -37.64
CA ASP A 583 -11.73 -7.56 -37.85
C ASP A 583 -10.41 -7.67 -37.06
N GLY A 584 -10.20 -8.76 -36.32
CA GLY A 584 -9.02 -8.96 -35.48
C GLY A 584 -8.88 -7.91 -34.37
N ALA A 585 -7.66 -7.53 -34.04
CA ALA A 585 -7.34 -6.53 -33.02
C ALA A 585 -7.85 -5.11 -33.35
N ASP A 586 -8.12 -4.83 -34.63
CA ASP A 586 -8.62 -3.54 -35.07
C ASP A 586 -10.02 -3.24 -34.54
N ALA A 587 -10.80 -4.26 -34.23
CA ALA A 587 -12.09 -4.15 -33.53
C ALA A 587 -11.99 -3.44 -32.17
N LEU A 588 -10.81 -3.41 -31.57
CA LEU A 588 -10.54 -2.84 -30.24
C LEU A 588 -9.87 -1.46 -30.29
N VAL A 589 -9.67 -0.89 -31.48
CA VAL A 589 -8.98 0.41 -31.66
C VAL A 589 -9.87 1.57 -31.24
N THR A 590 -11.17 1.51 -31.58
CA THR A 590 -12.10 2.61 -31.34
C THR A 590 -12.86 2.40 -30.04
N GLY A 591 -12.80 3.39 -29.16
CA GLY A 591 -13.63 3.45 -27.96
C GLY A 591 -13.14 2.65 -26.77
N VAL A 592 -11.99 1.94 -26.84
CA VAL A 592 -11.44 1.16 -25.71
C VAL A 592 -10.11 1.73 -25.28
N GLY A 593 -10.06 2.27 -24.05
CA GLY A 593 -8.88 2.85 -23.45
C GLY A 593 -7.92 1.78 -22.88
N ARG A 594 -6.64 2.16 -22.69
CA ARG A 594 -5.58 1.29 -22.18
C ARG A 594 -5.96 0.59 -20.87
N ALA A 595 -6.53 1.34 -19.91
CA ALA A 595 -6.89 0.76 -18.62
C ALA A 595 -7.96 -0.33 -18.73
N ALA A 596 -8.92 -0.20 -19.65
CA ALA A 596 -9.93 -1.25 -19.88
C ALA A 596 -9.30 -2.51 -20.49
N LEU A 597 -8.37 -2.35 -21.48
CA LEU A 597 -7.61 -3.47 -22.05
C LEU A 597 -6.78 -4.19 -20.98
N GLU A 598 -6.05 -3.42 -20.17
CA GLU A 598 -5.25 -3.96 -19.05
C GLU A 598 -6.12 -4.70 -18.04
N THR A 599 -7.25 -4.12 -17.65
CA THR A 599 -8.17 -4.75 -16.69
C THR A 599 -8.67 -6.10 -17.20
N ALA A 600 -9.09 -6.19 -18.46
CA ALA A 600 -9.58 -7.46 -19.03
C ALA A 600 -8.47 -8.51 -19.11
N LEU A 601 -7.29 -8.15 -19.61
CA LEU A 601 -6.14 -9.06 -19.71
C LEU A 601 -5.66 -9.54 -18.34
N GLN A 602 -5.58 -8.63 -17.36
CA GLN A 602 -5.16 -8.98 -16.02
C GLN A 602 -6.21 -9.83 -15.30
N THR A 603 -7.50 -9.58 -15.55
CA THR A 603 -8.58 -10.42 -15.01
C THR A 603 -8.51 -11.83 -15.58
N ASP A 604 -8.29 -12.02 -16.89
CA ASP A 604 -8.09 -13.36 -17.47
C ASP A 604 -6.90 -14.09 -16.85
N ALA A 605 -5.74 -13.43 -16.79
CA ALA A 605 -4.55 -14.01 -16.20
C ALA A 605 -4.73 -14.38 -14.72
N TRP A 606 -5.41 -13.53 -13.95
CA TRP A 606 -5.70 -13.76 -12.55
C TRP A 606 -6.69 -14.91 -12.32
N LEU A 607 -7.79 -14.94 -13.06
CA LEU A 607 -8.77 -16.04 -12.98
C LEU A 607 -8.12 -17.40 -13.23
N ARG A 608 -7.20 -17.48 -14.22
CA ARG A 608 -6.42 -18.69 -14.51
C ARG A 608 -5.44 -19.04 -13.39
N ALA A 609 -4.61 -18.06 -12.97
CA ALA A 609 -3.54 -18.29 -12.01
C ALA A 609 -4.04 -18.71 -10.64
N TYR A 610 -5.15 -18.12 -10.18
CA TYR A 610 -5.74 -18.38 -8.87
C TYR A 610 -6.93 -19.36 -8.92
N ARG A 611 -7.28 -19.89 -10.10
CA ARG A 611 -8.41 -20.80 -10.32
C ARG A 611 -9.71 -20.28 -9.70
N VAL A 612 -10.00 -19.00 -9.96
CA VAL A 612 -11.11 -18.28 -9.34
C VAL A 612 -12.43 -18.75 -9.94
N GLU A 613 -13.38 -19.12 -9.08
CA GLU A 613 -14.74 -19.45 -9.48
C GLU A 613 -15.57 -18.16 -9.60
N LEU A 614 -16.37 -18.04 -10.67
CA LEU A 614 -17.29 -16.92 -10.88
C LEU A 614 -18.66 -17.25 -10.25
N ALA A 615 -19.18 -16.35 -9.40
CA ALA A 615 -20.50 -16.43 -8.76
C ALA A 615 -21.25 -15.08 -8.92
N LEU A 616 -21.54 -14.69 -10.20
CA LEU A 616 -22.08 -13.39 -10.62
C LEU A 616 -23.60 -13.42 -10.87
#